data_4d0ce2d974e87191da244e6289ae53a2
#
_entry.id   4d0ce2d974e87191da244e6289ae53a2
#
_cell.length_a   1.000
_cell.length_b   1.000
_cell.length_c   1.000
_cell.angle_alpha   90.00
_cell.angle_beta   90.00
_cell.angle_gamma   90.00
#
_symmetry.space_group_name_H-M   'P 1'
#
loop_
_entity.id
_entity.type
_entity.pdbx_description
1 polymer ?
#
loop_
_entity_poly.entity_id
_entity_poly.type
_entity_poly.pdbx_seq_one_letter_code
_entity_poly.pdbx_strand_id
1 'polypeptide(L)'
;VTGATTQDYLWWEEFRGGLGVSGFCFTLVAGLRPAEVLERLAVKPDEALQAVGYIEVGPAEGGSVIVEPAGYMGIMRDAVVPLSAATVLATVHNNVLQHARFVYAVDGKVITGLDPMFPDEPRWGADPDRLLPHLEDLEMVDEFDEDDEEWLPLGGRYVEAALALAERCTGIRLTPEHVRGPLPHAASVAHLYEVRDGQPPALAC
;
A
#
# COMPACT_ATOMS: atom_id res chain seq x y z
N VAL A 1 -11.60 -18.72 2.74
CA VAL A 1 -11.18 -17.87 1.62
C VAL A 1 -9.84 -18.39 1.13
N THR A 2 -9.75 -18.79 -0.15
CA THR A 2 -8.49 -19.22 -0.76
C THR A 2 -7.81 -17.99 -1.36
N GLY A 3 -6.62 -17.66 -0.91
CA GLY A 3 -5.85 -16.50 -1.39
C GLY A 3 -4.46 -16.46 -0.75
N ALA A 4 -3.71 -15.41 -0.99
CA ALA A 4 -2.42 -15.19 -0.37
C ALA A 4 -2.54 -15.19 1.16
N THR A 5 -1.50 -15.67 1.83
CA THR A 5 -1.41 -15.79 3.29
C THR A 5 -0.23 -14.96 3.82
N THR A 6 -0.20 -14.69 5.11
CA THR A 6 0.94 -14.07 5.79
C THR A 6 2.24 -14.83 5.52
N GLN A 7 2.18 -16.15 5.37
CA GLN A 7 3.35 -17.01 5.08
C GLN A 7 3.97 -16.71 3.70
N ASP A 8 3.18 -16.30 2.71
CA ASP A 8 3.68 -15.95 1.37
C ASP A 8 4.58 -14.71 1.38
N TYR A 9 4.51 -13.91 2.45
CA TYR A 9 5.19 -12.64 2.61
C TYR A 9 6.26 -12.63 3.72
N LEU A 10 6.63 -13.78 4.29
CA LEU A 10 7.70 -13.88 5.30
C LEU A 10 9.07 -13.34 4.82
N TRP A 11 9.28 -13.26 3.51
CA TRP A 11 10.45 -12.62 2.93
C TRP A 11 10.60 -11.14 3.31
N TRP A 12 9.52 -10.47 3.77
CA TRP A 12 9.58 -9.09 4.26
C TRP A 12 10.55 -8.90 5.42
N GLU A 13 10.81 -9.95 6.18
CA GLU A 13 11.79 -9.94 7.27
C GLU A 13 13.16 -9.41 6.82
N GLU A 14 13.56 -9.69 5.57
CA GLU A 14 14.81 -9.20 4.97
C GLU A 14 14.86 -7.66 4.88
N PHE A 15 13.71 -6.99 4.76
CA PHE A 15 13.60 -5.55 4.53
C PHE A 15 13.25 -4.74 5.79
N ARG A 16 12.92 -5.42 6.91
CA ARG A 16 12.51 -4.76 8.16
C ARG A 16 13.54 -3.78 8.69
N GLY A 17 14.83 -4.11 8.63
CA GLY A 17 15.93 -3.24 9.09
C GLY A 17 16.24 -2.05 8.18
N GLY A 18 15.71 -2.05 6.96
CA GLY A 18 15.88 -0.99 5.96
C GLY A 18 14.60 -0.21 5.73
N LEU A 19 13.84 -0.60 4.74
CA LEU A 19 12.56 0.05 4.38
C LEU A 19 11.54 0.01 5.52
N GLY A 20 11.52 -1.06 6.32
CA GLY A 20 10.65 -1.14 7.50
C GLY A 20 10.89 -0.03 8.51
N VAL A 21 12.14 0.43 8.66
CA VAL A 21 12.50 1.54 9.57
C VAL A 21 12.38 2.90 8.90
N SER A 22 12.79 3.02 7.62
CA SER A 22 12.76 4.30 6.89
C SER A 22 11.37 4.68 6.38
N GLY A 23 10.44 3.74 6.35
CA GLY A 23 9.12 3.89 5.78
C GLY A 23 9.05 3.48 4.30
N PHE A 24 7.86 3.14 3.86
CA PHE A 24 7.57 2.72 2.48
C PHE A 24 6.10 2.96 2.12
N CYS A 25 5.83 2.98 0.82
CA CYS A 25 4.49 2.92 0.29
C CYS A 25 4.50 1.99 -0.94
N PHE A 26 3.86 0.83 -0.82
CA PHE A 26 3.66 -0.12 -1.90
C PHE A 26 2.24 -0.02 -2.41
N THR A 27 2.09 0.23 -3.71
CA THR A 27 0.77 0.32 -4.35
C THR A 27 0.67 -0.70 -5.47
N LEU A 28 -0.33 -1.56 -5.39
CA LEU A 28 -0.64 -2.61 -6.36
C LEU A 28 -1.85 -2.17 -7.17
N VAL A 29 -1.72 -2.13 -8.50
CA VAL A 29 -2.79 -1.64 -9.39
C VAL A 29 -3.11 -2.71 -10.42
N ALA A 30 -4.33 -3.25 -10.37
CA ALA A 30 -4.77 -4.27 -11.32
C ALA A 30 -5.03 -3.68 -12.72
N GLY A 31 -4.73 -4.46 -13.75
CA GLY A 31 -5.08 -4.16 -15.14
C GLY A 31 -4.33 -3.01 -15.79
N LEU A 32 -3.46 -2.27 -15.08
CA LEU A 32 -2.68 -1.19 -15.65
C LEU A 32 -1.22 -1.64 -15.92
N ARG A 33 -0.72 -1.28 -17.09
CA ARG A 33 0.72 -1.38 -17.40
C ARG A 33 1.49 -0.21 -16.76
N PRO A 34 2.80 -0.32 -16.50
CA PRO A 34 3.60 0.74 -15.90
C PRO A 34 3.48 2.10 -16.60
N ALA A 35 3.43 2.12 -17.94
CA ALA A 35 3.27 3.36 -18.70
C ALA A 35 1.92 4.04 -18.43
N GLU A 36 0.84 3.27 -18.25
CA GLU A 36 -0.50 3.78 -17.93
C GLU A 36 -0.56 4.31 -16.49
N VAL A 37 0.19 3.69 -15.57
CA VAL A 37 0.36 4.22 -14.20
C VAL A 37 0.99 5.60 -14.24
N LEU A 38 2.09 5.79 -14.98
CA LEU A 38 2.77 7.10 -15.10
C LEU A 38 1.86 8.14 -15.78
N GLU A 39 1.12 7.75 -16.80
CA GLU A 39 0.15 8.62 -17.48
C GLU A 39 -0.94 9.10 -16.50
N ARG A 40 -1.51 8.20 -15.70
CA ARG A 40 -2.55 8.54 -14.71
C ARG A 40 -2.05 9.44 -13.58
N LEU A 41 -0.77 9.33 -13.24
CA LEU A 41 -0.11 10.21 -12.28
C LEU A 41 0.34 11.53 -12.91
N ALA A 42 0.16 11.71 -14.24
CA ALA A 42 0.62 12.86 -15.01
C ALA A 42 2.14 13.12 -14.90
N VAL A 43 2.93 12.03 -14.82
CA VAL A 43 4.39 12.09 -14.73
C VAL A 43 5.07 11.44 -15.93
N LYS A 44 6.30 11.86 -16.18
CA LYS A 44 7.17 11.24 -17.19
C LYS A 44 8.27 10.46 -16.49
N PRO A 45 8.77 9.38 -17.11
CA PRO A 45 9.95 8.68 -16.62
C PRO A 45 11.12 9.67 -16.45
N ASP A 46 11.80 9.59 -15.31
CA ASP A 46 12.99 10.37 -15.01
C ASP A 46 13.95 9.51 -14.18
N GLU A 47 15.11 9.19 -14.74
CA GLU A 47 16.12 8.33 -14.10
C GLU A 47 17.01 9.08 -13.09
N ALA A 48 16.88 10.40 -12.97
CA ALA A 48 17.83 11.24 -12.24
C ALA A 48 17.47 11.49 -10.76
N LEU A 49 16.36 10.97 -10.24
CA LEU A 49 15.82 11.44 -8.97
C LEU A 49 15.93 10.43 -7.83
N GLN A 50 16.65 10.85 -6.79
CA GLN A 50 16.60 10.27 -5.44
C GLN A 50 16.11 11.38 -4.48
N ALA A 51 14.82 11.67 -4.48
CA ALA A 51 14.23 12.71 -3.63
C ALA A 51 12.89 12.23 -3.04
N VAL A 52 12.39 12.94 -2.03
CA VAL A 52 11.01 12.75 -1.54
C VAL A 52 10.03 12.84 -2.72
N GLY A 53 9.12 11.88 -2.82
CA GLY A 53 8.23 11.78 -3.96
C GLY A 53 8.84 11.11 -5.20
N TYR A 54 9.84 10.25 -5.01
CA TYR A 54 10.37 9.37 -6.04
C TYR A 54 9.66 8.02 -5.98
N ILE A 55 9.19 7.56 -7.13
CA ILE A 55 8.58 6.25 -7.28
C ILE A 55 9.31 5.41 -8.31
N GLU A 56 9.28 4.12 -8.10
CA GLU A 56 9.61 3.12 -9.12
C GLU A 56 8.36 2.34 -9.48
N VAL A 57 8.19 2.03 -10.78
CA VAL A 57 7.02 1.31 -11.29
C VAL A 57 7.49 0.13 -12.13
N GLY A 58 7.02 -1.05 -11.78
CA GLY A 58 7.33 -2.30 -12.46
C GLY A 58 6.08 -3.07 -12.88
N PRO A 59 6.20 -3.93 -13.93
CA PRO A 59 5.14 -4.85 -14.31
C PRO A 59 5.02 -5.97 -13.29
N ALA A 60 3.78 -6.40 -13.04
CA ALA A 60 3.45 -7.64 -12.34
C ALA A 60 2.41 -8.41 -13.14
N GLU A 61 2.26 -9.71 -12.84
CA GLU A 61 1.19 -10.48 -13.46
C GLU A 61 -0.17 -9.86 -13.13
N GLY A 62 -0.94 -9.51 -14.16
CA GLY A 62 -2.25 -8.88 -14.01
C GLY A 62 -2.24 -7.37 -13.79
N GLY A 63 -1.09 -6.69 -13.72
CA GLY A 63 -1.04 -5.25 -13.51
C GLY A 63 0.35 -4.65 -13.26
N SER A 64 0.44 -3.73 -12.31
CA SER A 64 1.69 -3.04 -11.95
C SER A 64 1.86 -2.92 -10.44
N VAL A 65 3.12 -2.85 -10.04
CA VAL A 65 3.58 -2.51 -8.69
C VAL A 65 4.25 -1.14 -8.72
N ILE A 66 3.94 -0.31 -7.74
CA ILE A 66 4.60 0.97 -7.47
C ILE A 66 5.31 0.84 -6.12
N VAL A 67 6.60 1.15 -6.10
CA VAL A 67 7.44 1.19 -4.90
C VAL A 67 7.84 2.63 -4.65
N GLU A 68 7.54 3.16 -3.48
CA GLU A 68 7.93 4.49 -3.05
C GLU A 68 8.64 4.40 -1.70
N PRO A 69 9.96 4.52 -1.67
CA PRO A 69 10.72 4.58 -0.41
C PRO A 69 10.40 5.86 0.36
N ALA A 70 10.14 5.74 1.66
CA ALA A 70 9.90 6.85 2.58
C ALA A 70 8.79 7.86 2.17
N GLY A 71 7.89 7.47 1.27
CA GLY A 71 6.78 8.31 0.82
C GLY A 71 5.41 7.77 1.21
N TYR A 72 4.37 8.47 0.77
CA TYR A 72 2.97 8.12 1.07
C TYR A 72 2.00 8.44 -0.08
N MET A 73 2.50 8.51 -1.32
CA MET A 73 1.70 8.83 -2.51
C MET A 73 0.47 7.92 -2.65
N GLY A 74 0.65 6.61 -2.44
CA GLY A 74 -0.42 5.62 -2.59
C GLY A 74 -1.57 5.75 -1.59
N ILE A 75 -1.48 6.61 -0.58
CA ILE A 75 -2.58 6.96 0.33
C ILE A 75 -3.10 8.38 0.12
N MET A 76 -2.59 9.11 -0.89
CA MET A 76 -3.10 10.43 -1.26
C MET A 76 -4.29 10.30 -2.20
N ARG A 77 -5.32 11.13 -1.99
CA ARG A 77 -6.51 11.16 -2.84
C ARG A 77 -6.18 11.41 -4.30
N ASP A 78 -5.26 12.36 -4.55
CA ASP A 78 -4.87 12.77 -5.91
C ASP A 78 -4.13 11.68 -6.69
N ALA A 79 -3.61 10.66 -6.02
CA ALA A 79 -3.04 9.46 -6.63
C ALA A 79 -4.05 8.30 -6.67
N VAL A 80 -4.73 8.02 -5.55
CA VAL A 80 -5.65 6.87 -5.43
C VAL A 80 -6.81 6.96 -6.42
N VAL A 81 -7.41 8.15 -6.58
CA VAL A 81 -8.56 8.34 -7.47
C VAL A 81 -8.21 8.04 -8.94
N PRO A 82 -7.20 8.66 -9.56
CA PRO A 82 -6.87 8.36 -10.96
C PRO A 82 -6.32 6.94 -11.13
N LEU A 83 -5.52 6.42 -10.20
CA LEU A 83 -4.94 5.09 -10.33
C LEU A 83 -5.98 3.98 -10.25
N SER A 84 -7.03 4.14 -9.45
CA SER A 84 -8.11 3.13 -9.31
C SER A 84 -9.29 3.35 -10.25
N ALA A 85 -9.29 4.40 -11.10
CA ALA A 85 -10.38 4.64 -12.05
C ALA A 85 -10.56 3.47 -13.02
N ALA A 86 -11.77 2.91 -13.08
CA ALA A 86 -12.14 1.72 -13.86
C ALA A 86 -11.29 0.48 -13.56
N THR A 87 -10.69 0.41 -12.37
CA THR A 87 -9.88 -0.73 -11.92
C THR A 87 -9.83 -0.80 -10.39
N VAL A 88 -8.94 -1.65 -9.89
CA VAL A 88 -8.74 -1.93 -8.47
C VAL A 88 -7.32 -1.56 -8.06
N LEU A 89 -7.20 -0.95 -6.88
CA LEU A 89 -5.94 -0.59 -6.26
C LEU A 89 -5.94 -1.02 -4.80
N ALA A 90 -4.78 -1.49 -4.32
CA ALA A 90 -4.51 -1.62 -2.90
C ALA A 90 -3.13 -1.03 -2.56
N THR A 91 -3.06 -0.32 -1.44
CA THR A 91 -1.83 0.29 -0.93
C THR A 91 -1.53 -0.18 0.48
N VAL A 92 -0.27 -0.53 0.71
CA VAL A 92 0.30 -0.78 2.05
C VAL A 92 1.36 0.29 2.30
N HIS A 93 1.14 1.10 3.32
CA HIS A 93 2.03 2.19 3.72
C HIS A 93 2.45 2.05 5.18
N ASN A 94 3.70 2.36 5.46
CA ASN A 94 4.22 2.55 6.81
C ASN A 94 5.23 3.69 6.81
N ASN A 95 5.21 4.54 7.83
CA ASN A 95 6.17 5.64 7.96
C ASN A 95 7.21 5.39 9.05
N VAL A 96 8.17 6.31 9.17
CA VAL A 96 9.25 6.24 10.17
C VAL A 96 8.75 6.27 11.63
N LEU A 97 7.52 6.73 11.87
CA LEU A 97 6.87 6.74 13.17
C LEU A 97 6.01 5.49 13.41
N GLN A 98 6.11 4.50 12.52
CA GLN A 98 5.32 3.27 12.54
C GLN A 98 3.81 3.50 12.40
N HIS A 99 3.39 4.62 11.79
CA HIS A 99 1.99 4.79 11.39
C HIS A 99 1.74 4.02 10.11
N ALA A 100 0.96 2.98 10.22
CA ALA A 100 0.57 2.13 9.11
C ALA A 100 -0.76 2.57 8.49
N ARG A 101 -0.93 2.33 7.20
CA ARG A 101 -2.19 2.53 6.47
C ARG A 101 -2.34 1.49 5.39
N PHE A 102 -3.52 0.95 5.31
CA PHE A 102 -3.99 0.14 4.19
C PHE A 102 -5.14 0.87 3.50
N VAL A 103 -5.11 0.95 2.18
CA VAL A 103 -6.18 1.55 1.37
C VAL A 103 -6.56 0.59 0.27
N TYR A 104 -7.84 0.25 0.18
CA TYR A 104 -8.45 -0.48 -0.92
C TYR A 104 -9.40 0.43 -1.68
N ALA A 105 -9.17 0.60 -2.97
CA ALA A 105 -9.97 1.48 -3.82
C ALA A 105 -10.41 0.79 -5.10
N VAL A 106 -11.63 1.09 -5.54
CA VAL A 106 -12.25 0.57 -6.76
C VAL A 106 -12.92 1.71 -7.49
N ASP A 107 -12.68 1.82 -8.78
CA ASP A 107 -13.32 2.80 -9.67
C ASP A 107 -13.27 4.25 -9.11
N GLY A 108 -12.09 4.67 -8.67
CA GLY A 108 -11.85 6.01 -8.14
C GLY A 108 -12.38 6.27 -6.73
N LYS A 109 -12.88 5.25 -6.03
CA LYS A 109 -13.44 5.38 -4.68
C LYS A 109 -12.70 4.50 -3.70
N VAL A 110 -12.35 5.05 -2.54
CA VAL A 110 -11.90 4.24 -1.40
C VAL A 110 -13.10 3.45 -0.89
N ILE A 111 -12.94 2.13 -0.91
CA ILE A 111 -13.94 1.19 -0.41
C ILE A 111 -13.67 0.92 1.07
N THR A 112 -12.44 0.50 1.41
CA THR A 112 -12.03 0.21 2.77
C THR A 112 -10.65 0.78 3.02
N GLY A 113 -10.49 1.50 4.12
CA GLY A 113 -9.22 1.88 4.68
C GLY A 113 -9.12 1.42 6.13
N LEU A 114 -7.93 1.04 6.56
CA LEU A 114 -7.68 0.60 7.94
C LEU A 114 -6.23 0.85 8.34
N ASP A 115 -5.96 0.81 9.63
CA ASP A 115 -4.61 0.67 10.16
C ASP A 115 -4.30 -0.82 10.32
N PRO A 116 -3.35 -1.40 9.54
CA PRO A 116 -3.06 -2.82 9.63
C PRO A 116 -2.32 -3.23 10.91
N MET A 117 -1.75 -2.28 11.66
CA MET A 117 -1.18 -2.52 12.98
C MET A 117 -2.28 -2.57 14.06
N PHE A 118 -3.38 -1.85 13.86
CA PHE A 118 -4.52 -1.77 14.77
C PHE A 118 -5.83 -1.98 14.00
N PRO A 119 -6.06 -3.16 13.43
CA PRO A 119 -7.18 -3.42 12.51
C PRO A 119 -8.56 -3.39 13.19
N ASP A 120 -8.59 -3.41 14.53
CA ASP A 120 -9.81 -3.23 15.35
C ASP A 120 -10.19 -1.75 15.52
N GLU A 121 -9.27 -0.81 15.23
CA GLU A 121 -9.61 0.60 15.17
C GLU A 121 -10.67 0.90 14.09
N PRO A 122 -11.39 2.03 14.20
CA PRO A 122 -12.42 2.38 13.22
C PRO A 122 -11.88 2.40 11.79
N ARG A 123 -12.39 1.50 10.95
CA ARG A 123 -12.15 1.46 9.52
C ARG A 123 -12.94 2.58 8.83
N TRP A 124 -12.47 3.02 7.66
CA TRP A 124 -13.12 4.10 6.89
C TRP A 124 -13.33 3.70 5.43
N GLY A 125 -14.09 4.53 4.68
CA GLY A 125 -14.39 4.34 3.26
C GLY A 125 -15.87 4.16 2.98
N ALA A 126 -16.21 3.82 1.75
CA ALA A 126 -17.60 3.65 1.31
C ALA A 126 -18.24 2.36 1.86
N ASP A 127 -17.44 1.35 2.13
CA ASP A 127 -17.85 0.07 2.73
C ASP A 127 -16.70 -0.40 3.66
N PRO A 128 -16.63 0.15 4.90
CA PRO A 128 -15.51 -0.11 5.81
C PRO A 128 -15.30 -1.58 6.15
N ASP A 129 -16.36 -2.36 6.20
CA ASP A 129 -16.33 -3.76 6.60
C ASP A 129 -16.24 -4.74 5.42
N ARG A 130 -16.07 -4.22 4.20
CA ARG A 130 -15.96 -5.03 2.98
C ARG A 130 -14.92 -6.12 3.05
N LEU A 131 -13.81 -5.87 3.74
CA LEU A 131 -12.67 -6.78 3.83
C LEU A 131 -12.69 -7.63 5.10
N LEU A 132 -13.68 -7.48 5.99
CA LEU A 132 -13.74 -8.21 7.27
C LEU A 132 -13.51 -9.72 7.14
N PRO A 133 -14.14 -10.46 6.18
CA PRO A 133 -13.87 -11.89 6.02
C PRO A 133 -12.42 -12.23 5.65
N HIS A 134 -11.70 -11.28 5.01
CA HIS A 134 -10.29 -11.46 4.70
C HIS A 134 -9.41 -11.13 5.90
N LEU A 135 -9.80 -10.14 6.71
CA LEU A 135 -9.09 -9.79 7.94
C LEU A 135 -9.16 -10.94 8.95
N GLU A 136 -10.34 -11.55 9.12
CA GLU A 136 -10.56 -12.74 9.95
C GLU A 136 -9.70 -13.93 9.48
N ASP A 137 -9.72 -14.24 8.18
CA ASP A 137 -8.97 -15.37 7.60
C ASP A 137 -7.44 -15.14 7.63
N LEU A 138 -6.98 -13.89 7.71
CA LEU A 138 -5.57 -13.52 7.88
C LEU A 138 -5.18 -13.34 9.36
N GLU A 139 -6.09 -13.62 10.29
CA GLU A 139 -5.90 -13.47 11.73
C GLU A 139 -5.52 -12.03 12.14
N MET A 140 -5.98 -11.02 11.34
CA MET A 140 -5.70 -9.61 11.60
C MET A 140 -6.65 -9.00 12.63
N VAL A 141 -7.86 -9.54 12.78
CA VAL A 141 -8.83 -9.18 13.81
C VAL A 141 -8.99 -10.37 14.73
N ASP A 142 -8.48 -10.24 15.94
CA ASP A 142 -8.65 -11.22 17.01
C ASP A 142 -9.48 -10.58 18.13
N GLU A 143 -10.21 -11.40 18.87
CA GLU A 143 -10.74 -10.98 20.18
C GLU A 143 -9.53 -10.81 21.11
N PHE A 144 -9.09 -9.55 21.29
CA PHE A 144 -8.04 -9.23 22.24
C PHE A 144 -8.48 -9.69 23.64
N ASP A 145 -7.77 -10.67 24.19
CA ASP A 145 -7.84 -10.96 25.62
C ASP A 145 -7.02 -9.86 26.33
N GLU A 146 -7.66 -9.04 27.18
CA GLU A 146 -7.00 -7.94 27.90
C GLU A 146 -5.84 -8.39 28.79
N ASP A 147 -5.70 -9.71 28.98
CA ASP A 147 -4.65 -10.35 29.76
C ASP A 147 -3.40 -10.78 28.94
N ASP A 148 -3.42 -10.63 27.60
CA ASP A 148 -2.26 -10.98 26.76
C ASP A 148 -1.20 -9.87 26.83
N GLU A 149 -0.04 -10.15 27.44
CA GLU A 149 1.12 -9.24 27.49
C GLU A 149 1.77 -9.01 26.10
N GLU A 150 1.35 -9.68 25.06
CA GLU A 150 1.85 -9.57 23.68
C GLU A 150 0.99 -8.60 22.88
N TRP A 151 1.24 -7.29 23.10
CA TRP A 151 0.42 -6.21 22.55
C TRP A 151 0.62 -5.91 21.05
N LEU A 152 1.39 -6.70 20.32
CA LEU A 152 1.55 -6.56 18.87
C LEU A 152 0.69 -7.60 18.14
N PRO A 153 -0.34 -7.17 17.40
CA PRO A 153 -1.11 -8.09 16.56
C PRO A 153 -0.19 -8.92 15.67
N LEU A 154 -0.51 -10.19 15.46
CA LEU A 154 0.23 -11.12 14.60
C LEU A 154 1.71 -11.31 14.98
N GLY A 155 2.10 -11.12 16.25
CA GLY A 155 3.53 -11.16 16.63
C GLY A 155 4.38 -10.17 15.84
N GLY A 156 3.81 -9.01 15.44
CA GLY A 156 4.48 -7.96 14.67
C GLY A 156 4.52 -8.20 13.16
N ARG A 157 3.72 -9.12 12.61
CA ARG A 157 3.66 -9.44 11.16
C ARG A 157 2.55 -8.70 10.42
N TYR A 158 2.15 -7.54 10.89
CA TYR A 158 1.08 -6.75 10.28
C TYR A 158 1.38 -6.30 8.83
N VAL A 159 2.67 -6.12 8.46
CA VAL A 159 3.06 -5.78 7.09
C VAL A 159 2.84 -6.96 6.17
N GLU A 160 3.27 -8.15 6.56
CA GLU A 160 3.10 -9.39 5.80
C GLU A 160 1.61 -9.71 5.58
N ALA A 161 0.79 -9.53 6.61
CA ALA A 161 -0.66 -9.70 6.51
C ALA A 161 -1.30 -8.64 5.60
N ALA A 162 -0.89 -7.37 5.70
CA ALA A 162 -1.36 -6.30 4.83
C ALA A 162 -0.97 -6.53 3.37
N LEU A 163 0.23 -7.06 3.09
CA LEU A 163 0.65 -7.43 1.73
C LEU A 163 -0.17 -8.60 1.18
N ALA A 164 -0.46 -9.60 2.00
CA ALA A 164 -1.35 -10.70 1.62
C ALA A 164 -2.77 -10.19 1.33
N LEU A 165 -3.29 -9.26 2.15
CA LEU A 165 -4.57 -8.61 1.93
C LEU A 165 -4.58 -7.82 0.62
N ALA A 166 -3.51 -7.08 0.32
CA ALA A 166 -3.38 -6.32 -0.93
C ALA A 166 -3.40 -7.23 -2.16
N GLU A 167 -2.70 -8.38 -2.12
CA GLU A 167 -2.77 -9.39 -3.19
C GLU A 167 -4.18 -9.96 -3.33
N ARG A 168 -4.87 -10.28 -2.24
CA ARG A 168 -6.26 -10.76 -2.28
C ARG A 168 -7.21 -9.76 -2.92
N CYS A 169 -6.99 -8.47 -2.68
CA CYS A 169 -7.83 -7.40 -3.23
C CYS A 169 -7.59 -7.16 -4.72
N THR A 170 -6.34 -7.28 -5.19
CA THR A 170 -5.93 -6.86 -6.53
C THR A 170 -5.60 -8.02 -7.47
N GLY A 171 -5.27 -9.19 -6.92
CA GLY A 171 -4.65 -10.30 -7.67
C GLY A 171 -3.18 -10.05 -8.03
N ILE A 172 -2.59 -8.94 -7.57
CA ILE A 172 -1.20 -8.57 -7.89
C ILE A 172 -0.30 -8.98 -6.74
N ARG A 173 0.74 -9.76 -7.02
CA ARG A 173 1.74 -10.16 -6.04
C ARG A 173 2.93 -9.22 -6.03
N LEU A 174 3.20 -8.62 -4.87
CA LEU A 174 4.48 -7.97 -4.59
C LEU A 174 5.54 -9.05 -4.31
N THR A 175 6.71 -8.92 -4.91
CA THR A 175 7.81 -9.88 -4.71
C THR A 175 9.05 -9.19 -4.14
N PRO A 176 10.02 -9.95 -3.55
CA PRO A 176 11.30 -9.38 -3.11
C PRO A 176 12.04 -8.62 -4.22
N GLU A 177 11.94 -9.09 -5.47
CA GLU A 177 12.59 -8.47 -6.63
C GLU A 177 12.02 -7.07 -6.89
N HIS A 178 10.71 -6.88 -6.75
CA HIS A 178 10.10 -5.54 -6.85
C HIS A 178 10.65 -4.58 -5.79
N VAL A 179 10.86 -5.08 -4.57
CA VAL A 179 11.34 -4.26 -3.45
C VAL A 179 12.84 -3.96 -3.55
N ARG A 180 13.64 -4.90 -4.06
CA ARG A 180 15.08 -4.68 -4.28
C ARG A 180 15.35 -3.69 -5.41
N GLY A 181 14.46 -3.59 -6.39
CA GLY A 181 14.64 -2.71 -7.54
C GLY A 181 15.96 -2.95 -8.31
N PRO A 182 16.37 -2.02 -9.18
CA PRO A 182 15.51 -0.96 -9.68
C PRO A 182 14.42 -1.50 -10.60
N LEU A 183 13.23 -0.88 -10.54
CA LEU A 183 12.15 -1.21 -11.46
C LEU A 183 12.33 -0.48 -12.81
N PRO A 184 11.70 -0.99 -13.89
CA PRO A 184 11.94 -0.48 -15.25
C PRO A 184 11.62 0.99 -15.48
N HIS A 185 10.74 1.57 -14.66
CA HIS A 185 10.35 2.97 -14.76
C HIS A 185 10.51 3.66 -13.41
N ALA A 186 11.09 4.84 -13.42
CA ALA A 186 11.22 5.72 -12.28
C ALA A 186 10.67 7.09 -12.63
N ALA A 187 10.05 7.78 -11.67
CA ALA A 187 9.49 9.10 -11.87
C ALA A 187 9.43 9.90 -10.56
N SER A 188 9.38 11.23 -10.68
CA SER A 188 9.04 12.10 -9.56
C SER A 188 7.54 12.36 -9.51
N VAL A 189 6.96 12.18 -8.34
CA VAL A 189 5.59 12.57 -8.00
C VAL A 189 5.58 13.74 -7.00
N ALA A 190 6.66 14.51 -6.94
CA ALA A 190 6.83 15.63 -6.00
C ALA A 190 5.67 16.64 -6.05
N HIS A 191 5.06 16.84 -7.23
CA HIS A 191 3.90 17.72 -7.41
C HIS A 191 2.67 17.30 -6.57
N LEU A 192 2.56 16.03 -6.18
CA LEU A 192 1.49 15.55 -5.30
C LEU A 192 1.72 15.95 -3.84
N TYR A 193 2.96 16.23 -3.46
CA TYR A 193 3.36 16.63 -2.10
C TYR A 193 3.30 18.14 -1.87
N GLU A 194 3.03 18.91 -2.91
CA GLU A 194 2.97 20.37 -2.81
C GLU A 194 1.75 20.82 -1.99
N VAL A 195 2.00 21.75 -1.07
CA VAL A 195 0.94 22.43 -0.33
C VAL A 195 0.18 23.35 -1.30
N ARG A 196 -1.11 23.10 -1.51
CA ARG A 196 -1.98 23.92 -2.36
C ARG A 196 -2.92 24.74 -1.49
N ASP A 197 -2.99 26.04 -1.77
CA ASP A 197 -3.86 27.00 -1.03
C ASP A 197 -3.66 26.94 0.50
N GLY A 198 -2.43 26.65 0.95
CA GLY A 198 -2.10 26.52 2.36
C GLY A 198 -2.59 25.24 3.03
N GLN A 199 -3.13 24.30 2.27
CA GLN A 199 -3.56 22.99 2.76
C GLN A 199 -2.59 21.88 2.34
N PRO A 200 -2.24 20.96 3.26
CA PRO A 200 -1.47 19.78 2.91
C PRO A 200 -2.26 18.89 1.95
N PRO A 201 -1.57 17.98 1.22
CA PRO A 201 -2.23 17.00 0.37
C PRO A 201 -3.31 16.21 1.12
N ALA A 202 -4.47 16.05 0.49
CA ALA A 202 -5.58 15.32 1.08
C ALA A 202 -5.30 13.82 1.06
N LEU A 203 -5.42 13.16 2.21
CA LEU A 203 -5.37 11.71 2.29
C LEU A 203 -6.68 11.10 1.75
N ALA A 204 -6.59 9.87 1.28
CA ALA A 204 -7.70 9.08 0.80
C ALA A 204 -8.47 8.44 1.99
N CYS A 205 -9.02 9.29 2.86
CA CYS A 205 -9.78 8.91 4.05
C CYS A 205 -11.28 9.05 3.78
#